data_b330232d1a645adaae91acaa1446f34e
#
_entry.id   b330232d1a645adaae91acaa1446f34e
#
_cell.length_a   1.000
_cell.length_b   1.000
_cell.length_c   1.000
_cell.angle_alpha   90.00
_cell.angle_beta   90.00
_cell.angle_gamma   90.00
#
_symmetry.space_group_name_H-M   'P 1'
#
loop_
_entity.id
_entity.type
_entity.pdbx_description
1 polymer ?
#
loop_
_entity_poly.entity_id
_entity_poly.type
_entity_poly.pdbx_seq_one_letter_code
_entity_poly.pdbx_strand_id
1 'polypeptide(L)'
;YEVEESNISDICNVVGIDRGINFVVATYDSKHKSGFVSGKAIKQKRANYSRLRKELQMRHTPSSRRRLKAIGQRENRWMQDINHQVSKALATGNPKHTLFVLEDLTGIRNVTERVKTKNRYVSVSWSFYDLEQKLIYKAKQNQSSVIKVDPRYTSQCCPACGHTEKSNRNKKIHLFTCKN
;
A
#
# COMPACT_ATOMS: atom_id res chain seq x y z
N TYR A 1 1.30 -27.99 5.98
CA TYR A 1 0.05 -27.77 5.24
C TYR A 1 0.44 -27.30 3.85
N GLU A 2 0.35 -28.20 2.86
CA GLU A 2 0.41 -27.82 1.45
C GLU A 2 -0.91 -27.15 1.10
N VAL A 3 -0.85 -25.88 0.68
CA VAL A 3 -2.01 -25.15 0.15
C VAL A 3 -1.94 -25.31 -1.36
N GLU A 4 -2.93 -25.94 -1.96
CA GLU A 4 -3.05 -26.07 -3.41
C GLU A 4 -3.00 -24.69 -4.08
N GLU A 5 -2.18 -24.54 -5.11
CA GLU A 5 -2.15 -23.33 -5.91
C GLU A 5 -3.43 -23.26 -6.72
N SER A 6 -4.19 -22.17 -6.59
CA SER A 6 -5.42 -21.97 -7.38
C SER A 6 -5.07 -21.89 -8.87
N ASN A 7 -5.67 -22.77 -9.67
CA ASN A 7 -5.58 -22.68 -11.12
C ASN A 7 -6.22 -21.39 -11.62
N ILE A 8 -5.63 -20.77 -12.64
CA ILE A 8 -6.13 -19.51 -13.23
C ILE A 8 -7.57 -19.65 -13.74
N SER A 9 -8.00 -20.86 -14.10
CA SER A 9 -9.37 -21.19 -14.54
C SER A 9 -10.45 -20.98 -13.47
N ASP A 10 -10.08 -20.93 -12.18
CA ASP A 10 -11.05 -20.90 -11.08
C ASP A 10 -11.28 -19.50 -10.53
N ILE A 11 -10.66 -18.44 -11.12
CA ILE A 11 -10.77 -17.07 -10.65
C ILE A 11 -12.22 -16.58 -10.80
N CYS A 12 -12.89 -16.31 -9.67
CA CYS A 12 -14.25 -15.83 -9.63
C CYS A 12 -14.37 -14.30 -9.41
N ASN A 13 -13.29 -13.65 -8.98
CA ASN A 13 -13.23 -12.22 -8.72
C ASN A 13 -11.82 -11.67 -8.94
N VAL A 14 -11.70 -10.46 -9.46
CA VAL A 14 -10.42 -9.75 -9.61
C VAL A 14 -10.50 -8.44 -8.85
N VAL A 15 -9.49 -8.17 -8.02
CA VAL A 15 -9.42 -6.96 -7.19
C VAL A 15 -8.12 -6.23 -7.47
N GLY A 16 -8.20 -5.08 -8.11
CA GLY A 16 -7.08 -4.14 -8.26
C GLY A 16 -6.84 -3.40 -6.95
N ILE A 17 -5.58 -3.31 -6.54
CA ILE A 17 -5.16 -2.68 -5.28
C ILE A 17 -4.10 -1.61 -5.55
N ASP A 18 -4.46 -0.35 -5.36
CA ASP A 18 -3.51 0.77 -5.28
C ASP A 18 -3.11 1.01 -3.83
N ARG A 19 -1.80 1.17 -3.59
CA ARG A 19 -1.21 1.39 -2.26
C ARG A 19 -0.63 2.79 -2.17
N GLY A 20 -1.14 3.57 -1.23
CA GLY A 20 -0.75 4.97 -1.11
C GLY A 20 -0.62 5.48 0.32
N ILE A 21 -0.29 6.76 0.46
CA ILE A 21 -0.11 7.43 1.76
C ILE A 21 -1.42 8.04 2.25
N ASN A 22 -2.26 8.54 1.35
CA ASN A 22 -3.55 9.14 1.68
C ASN A 22 -4.59 8.06 1.97
N PHE A 23 -4.62 7.07 1.12
CA PHE A 23 -5.28 5.80 1.36
C PHE A 23 -4.20 4.73 1.43
N VAL A 24 -4.21 3.93 2.51
CA VAL A 24 -3.29 2.79 2.67
C VAL A 24 -3.48 1.83 1.52
N VAL A 25 -4.76 1.62 1.21
CA VAL A 25 -5.24 0.77 0.14
C VAL A 25 -6.48 1.43 -0.46
N ALA A 26 -6.52 1.52 -1.78
CA ALA A 26 -7.72 1.74 -2.56
C ALA A 26 -7.94 0.49 -3.41
N THR A 27 -9.15 -0.07 -3.38
CA THR A 27 -9.49 -1.28 -4.13
C THR A 27 -10.58 -1.00 -5.14
N TYR A 28 -10.54 -1.75 -6.24
CA TYR A 28 -11.62 -1.81 -7.21
C TYR A 28 -11.76 -3.25 -7.71
N ASP A 29 -12.95 -3.81 -7.66
CA ASP A 29 -13.20 -5.19 -8.02
C ASP A 29 -13.90 -5.35 -9.37
N SER A 30 -13.93 -6.58 -9.89
CA SER A 30 -14.62 -6.93 -11.14
C SER A 30 -16.14 -6.75 -11.09
N LYS A 31 -16.72 -6.52 -9.89
CA LYS A 31 -18.14 -6.22 -9.65
C LYS A 31 -18.38 -4.70 -9.52
N HIS A 32 -17.42 -3.89 -9.93
CA HIS A 32 -17.47 -2.42 -9.89
C HIS A 32 -17.61 -1.82 -8.49
N LYS A 33 -17.19 -2.54 -7.43
CA LYS A 33 -17.16 -2.01 -6.07
C LYS A 33 -15.79 -1.42 -5.75
N SER A 34 -15.80 -0.23 -5.19
CA SER A 34 -14.59 0.42 -4.66
C SER A 34 -14.53 0.33 -3.14
N GLY A 35 -13.33 0.16 -2.60
CA GLY A 35 -13.06 0.16 -1.16
C GLY A 35 -11.87 1.05 -0.84
N PHE A 36 -11.89 1.69 0.33
CA PHE A 36 -10.82 2.61 0.74
C PHE A 36 -10.46 2.40 2.20
N VAL A 37 -9.15 2.28 2.48
CA VAL A 37 -8.61 2.30 3.83
C VAL A 37 -7.86 3.62 4.03
N SER A 38 -8.41 4.52 4.84
CA SER A 38 -7.82 5.85 5.05
C SER A 38 -6.47 5.79 5.77
N GLY A 39 -5.48 6.50 5.22
CA GLY A 39 -4.16 6.70 5.85
C GLY A 39 -4.08 7.88 6.82
N LYS A 40 -5.18 8.64 7.04
CA LYS A 40 -5.16 9.89 7.83
C LYS A 40 -4.65 9.68 9.26
N ALA A 41 -5.21 8.71 9.99
CA ALA A 41 -4.81 8.39 11.37
C ALA A 41 -3.35 7.90 11.44
N ILE A 42 -2.92 7.16 10.44
CA ILE A 42 -1.56 6.64 10.35
C ILE A 42 -0.55 7.77 10.12
N LYS A 43 -0.84 8.69 9.21
CA LYS A 43 -0.02 9.89 8.98
C LYS A 43 0.12 10.72 10.25
N GLN A 44 -0.99 10.97 10.94
CA GLN A 44 -1.00 11.74 12.19
C GLN A 44 -0.13 11.09 13.27
N LYS A 45 -0.29 9.78 13.49
CA LYS A 45 0.49 9.05 14.51
C LYS A 45 1.97 9.01 14.15
N ARG A 46 2.33 8.83 12.89
CA ARG A 46 3.72 8.89 12.42
C ARG A 46 4.33 10.29 12.57
N ALA A 47 3.59 11.33 12.28
CA ALA A 47 4.04 12.70 12.51
C ALA A 47 4.37 12.94 14.00
N ASN A 48 3.54 12.42 14.92
CA ASN A 48 3.79 12.47 16.36
C ASN A 48 5.07 11.69 16.75
N TYR A 49 5.28 10.50 16.21
CA TYR A 49 6.53 9.75 16.43
C TYR A 49 7.76 10.49 15.88
N SER A 50 7.65 11.11 14.71
CA SER A 50 8.73 11.90 14.12
C SER A 50 9.11 13.09 15.01
N ARG A 51 8.11 13.83 15.53
CA ARG A 51 8.32 14.95 16.46
C ARG A 51 9.01 14.47 17.74
N LEU A 52 8.49 13.43 18.36
CA LEU A 52 9.04 12.88 19.60
C LEU A 52 10.49 12.38 19.42
N ARG A 53 10.82 11.78 18.27
CA ARG A 53 12.22 11.41 17.95
C ARG A 53 13.12 12.62 17.89
N LYS A 54 12.72 13.70 17.21
CA LYS A 54 13.51 14.94 17.16
C LYS A 54 13.78 15.51 18.55
N GLU A 55 12.75 15.60 19.39
CA GLU A 55 12.87 16.07 20.77
C GLU A 55 13.85 15.21 21.59
N LEU A 56 13.79 13.88 21.49
CA LEU A 56 14.68 12.97 22.18
C LEU A 56 16.12 13.01 21.64
N GLN A 57 16.29 13.19 20.34
CA GLN A 57 17.61 13.35 19.73
C GLN A 57 18.31 14.61 20.19
N MET A 58 17.59 15.71 20.37
CA MET A 58 18.14 16.98 20.85
C MET A 58 18.64 16.93 22.30
N ARG A 59 18.16 15.99 23.11
CA ARG A 59 18.51 15.90 24.55
C ARG A 59 19.89 15.28 24.81
N HIS A 60 20.45 14.52 23.87
CA HIS A 60 21.77 13.87 23.92
C HIS A 60 22.08 13.02 25.19
N THR A 61 21.09 12.65 26.02
CA THR A 61 21.31 11.89 27.26
C THR A 61 21.23 10.38 27.04
N PRO A 62 21.85 9.54 27.89
CA PRO A 62 21.71 8.08 27.81
C PRO A 62 20.25 7.61 27.96
N SER A 63 19.47 8.29 28.81
CA SER A 63 18.04 8.01 28.99
C SER A 63 17.24 8.30 27.72
N SER A 64 17.50 9.42 27.03
CA SER A 64 16.84 9.75 25.78
C SER A 64 17.16 8.74 24.66
N ARG A 65 18.41 8.22 24.61
CA ARG A 65 18.80 7.17 23.64
C ARG A 65 18.03 5.86 23.87
N ARG A 66 17.91 5.42 25.15
CA ARG A 66 17.10 4.23 25.50
C ARG A 66 15.65 4.40 25.10
N ARG A 67 15.06 5.57 25.39
CA ARG A 67 13.67 5.88 25.02
C ARG A 67 13.48 5.95 23.50
N LEU A 68 14.45 6.47 22.76
CA LEU A 68 14.45 6.52 21.30
C LEU A 68 14.36 5.11 20.68
N LYS A 69 15.18 4.17 21.19
CA LYS A 69 15.14 2.75 20.76
C LYS A 69 13.77 2.12 21.04
N ALA A 70 13.22 2.33 22.23
CA ALA A 70 11.92 1.79 22.64
C ALA A 70 10.77 2.33 21.77
N ILE A 71 10.80 3.62 21.39
CA ILE A 71 9.80 4.24 20.52
C ILE A 71 9.85 3.64 19.11
N GLY A 72 11.05 3.44 18.55
CA GLY A 72 11.22 2.81 17.24
C GLY A 72 10.60 1.42 17.17
N GLN A 73 10.82 0.60 18.20
CA GLN A 73 10.20 -0.73 18.29
C GLN A 73 8.67 -0.68 18.41
N ARG A 74 8.12 0.28 19.17
CA ARG A 74 6.65 0.46 19.28
C ARG A 74 6.02 0.87 17.96
N GLU A 75 6.65 1.78 17.23
CA GLU A 75 6.15 2.22 15.93
C GLU A 75 6.15 1.08 14.92
N ASN A 76 7.23 0.29 14.88
CA ASN A 76 7.33 -0.86 13.99
C ASN A 76 6.25 -1.90 14.29
N ARG A 77 6.07 -2.30 15.55
CA ARG A 77 5.02 -3.25 15.94
C ARG A 77 3.63 -2.73 15.59
N TRP A 78 3.36 -1.46 15.85
CA TRP A 78 2.08 -0.85 15.49
C TRP A 78 1.84 -0.86 13.98
N MET A 79 2.86 -0.57 13.15
CA MET A 79 2.72 -0.64 11.69
C MET A 79 2.51 -2.07 11.20
N GLN A 80 3.19 -3.04 11.80
CA GLN A 80 2.96 -4.46 11.50
C GLN A 80 1.53 -4.87 11.82
N ASP A 81 0.98 -4.42 12.95
CA ASP A 81 -0.41 -4.68 13.33
C ASP A 81 -1.40 -4.10 12.31
N ILE A 82 -1.21 -2.84 11.89
CA ILE A 82 -2.02 -2.23 10.83
C ILE A 82 -1.95 -3.07 9.53
N ASN A 83 -0.77 -3.47 9.11
CA ASN A 83 -0.61 -4.27 7.91
C ASN A 83 -1.28 -5.66 8.06
N HIS A 84 -1.25 -6.25 9.26
CA HIS A 84 -1.98 -7.49 9.55
C HIS A 84 -3.50 -7.30 9.45
N GLN A 85 -4.04 -6.22 9.99
CA GLN A 85 -5.47 -5.91 9.95
C GLN A 85 -5.93 -5.65 8.51
N VAL A 86 -5.21 -4.80 7.76
CA VAL A 86 -5.54 -4.46 6.37
C VAL A 86 -5.47 -5.70 5.47
N SER A 87 -4.38 -6.46 5.55
CA SER A 87 -4.23 -7.68 4.73
C SER A 87 -5.25 -8.76 5.09
N LYS A 88 -5.64 -8.88 6.37
CA LYS A 88 -6.72 -9.77 6.79
C LYS A 88 -8.05 -9.33 6.20
N ALA A 89 -8.40 -8.05 6.33
CA ALA A 89 -9.65 -7.51 5.79
C ALA A 89 -9.75 -7.70 4.28
N LEU A 90 -8.67 -7.52 3.53
CA LEU A 90 -8.62 -7.78 2.09
C LEU A 90 -8.85 -9.27 1.78
N ALA A 91 -8.12 -10.17 2.44
CA ALA A 91 -8.19 -11.60 2.16
C ALA A 91 -9.55 -12.21 2.57
N THR A 92 -10.10 -11.81 3.74
CA THR A 92 -11.37 -12.39 4.24
C THR A 92 -12.62 -11.63 3.76
N GLY A 93 -12.47 -10.39 3.31
CA GLY A 93 -13.56 -9.58 2.76
C GLY A 93 -13.91 -9.89 1.30
N ASN A 94 -13.13 -10.75 0.66
CA ASN A 94 -13.34 -11.19 -0.71
C ASN A 94 -13.60 -12.69 -0.77
N PRO A 95 -14.33 -13.19 -1.78
CA PRO A 95 -14.58 -14.63 -1.94
C PRO A 95 -13.27 -15.40 -2.16
N LYS A 96 -13.31 -16.71 -1.95
CA LYS A 96 -12.22 -17.61 -2.36
C LYS A 96 -12.01 -17.47 -3.88
N HIS A 97 -10.81 -17.87 -4.34
CA HIS A 97 -10.42 -17.77 -5.76
C HIS A 97 -10.47 -16.32 -6.30
N THR A 98 -10.16 -15.35 -5.43
CA THR A 98 -9.96 -13.95 -5.84
C THR A 98 -8.53 -13.75 -6.32
N LEU A 99 -8.35 -13.08 -7.44
CA LEU A 99 -7.05 -12.60 -7.92
C LEU A 99 -6.84 -11.16 -7.45
N PHE A 100 -5.87 -10.94 -6.59
CA PHE A 100 -5.43 -9.60 -6.17
C PHE A 100 -4.33 -9.10 -7.10
N VAL A 101 -4.52 -7.94 -7.70
CA VAL A 101 -3.57 -7.29 -8.61
C VAL A 101 -2.98 -6.06 -7.93
N LEU A 102 -1.67 -6.05 -7.73
CA LEU A 102 -0.94 -4.94 -7.11
C LEU A 102 0.04 -4.31 -8.09
N GLU A 103 0.28 -3.02 -7.96
CA GLU A 103 1.42 -2.39 -8.63
C GLU A 103 2.75 -2.87 -8.02
N ASP A 104 3.73 -3.17 -8.88
CA ASP A 104 5.09 -3.49 -8.43
C ASP A 104 5.80 -2.21 -7.96
N LEU A 105 5.88 -2.03 -6.67
CA LEU A 105 6.57 -0.91 -6.04
C LEU A 105 8.04 -1.21 -5.71
N THR A 106 8.62 -2.23 -6.30
CA THR A 106 10.04 -2.57 -6.17
C THR A 106 10.88 -1.38 -6.68
N GLY A 107 11.81 -0.90 -5.87
CA GLY A 107 12.65 0.27 -6.24
C GLY A 107 12.03 1.65 -6.00
N ILE A 108 10.79 1.76 -5.51
CA ILE A 108 10.16 3.06 -5.22
C ILE A 108 10.98 3.91 -4.23
N ARG A 109 11.80 3.29 -3.39
CA ARG A 109 12.71 3.99 -2.46
C ARG A 109 13.70 4.88 -3.20
N ASN A 110 14.21 4.45 -4.33
CA ASN A 110 15.17 5.21 -5.15
C ASN A 110 14.52 6.46 -5.77
N VAL A 111 13.21 6.36 -6.08
CA VAL A 111 12.43 7.49 -6.60
C VAL A 111 12.06 8.47 -5.49
N THR A 112 11.87 8.01 -4.25
CA THR A 112 11.51 8.86 -3.10
C THR A 112 12.66 9.73 -2.60
N GLU A 113 13.91 9.51 -3.03
CA GLU A 113 15.03 10.44 -2.77
C GLU A 113 14.76 11.84 -3.32
N ARG A 114 13.97 11.96 -4.37
CA ARG A 114 13.53 13.23 -4.97
C ARG A 114 12.40 13.92 -4.21
N VAL A 115 11.80 13.27 -3.20
CA VAL A 115 10.73 13.86 -2.39
C VAL A 115 11.31 14.84 -1.37
N LYS A 116 10.69 16.03 -1.25
CA LYS A 116 11.09 17.05 -0.26
C LYS A 116 11.21 16.43 1.13
N THR A 117 12.29 16.76 1.84
CA THR A 117 12.67 16.17 3.14
C THR A 117 11.54 16.16 4.17
N LYS A 118 10.65 17.16 4.15
CA LYS A 118 9.50 17.26 5.05
C LYS A 118 8.52 16.08 4.93
N ASN A 119 8.36 15.52 3.73
CA ASN A 119 7.41 14.43 3.45
C ASN A 119 8.11 13.06 3.35
N ARG A 120 9.45 13.07 3.24
CA ARG A 120 10.25 11.85 3.02
C ARG A 120 10.03 10.80 4.11
N TYR A 121 9.94 11.21 5.38
CA TYR A 121 9.76 10.26 6.48
C TYR A 121 8.49 9.41 6.33
N VAL A 122 7.37 10.02 5.96
CA VAL A 122 6.10 9.30 5.77
C VAL A 122 6.15 8.42 4.52
N SER A 123 6.74 8.93 3.43
CA SER A 123 6.80 8.22 2.15
C SER A 123 7.78 7.05 2.15
N VAL A 124 8.98 7.24 2.71
CA VAL A 124 10.06 6.23 2.73
C VAL A 124 9.83 5.15 3.77
N SER A 125 9.24 5.51 4.91
CA SER A 125 9.04 4.60 6.02
C SER A 125 7.77 3.74 5.90
N TRP A 126 7.00 3.91 4.81
CA TRP A 126 5.82 3.07 4.59
C TRP A 126 6.22 1.63 4.27
N SER A 127 5.65 0.70 5.00
CA SER A 127 5.97 -0.72 4.88
C SER A 127 5.09 -1.41 3.82
N PHE A 128 5.14 -0.92 2.56
CA PHE A 128 4.40 -1.53 1.44
C PHE A 128 4.79 -2.98 1.22
N TYR A 129 6.08 -3.30 1.33
CA TYR A 129 6.58 -4.66 1.20
C TYR A 129 5.99 -5.58 2.28
N ASP A 130 5.95 -5.14 3.54
CA ASP A 130 5.39 -5.93 4.63
C ASP A 130 3.88 -6.17 4.45
N LEU A 131 3.13 -5.17 3.98
CA LEU A 131 1.72 -5.34 3.62
C LEU A 131 1.53 -6.36 2.49
N GLU A 132 2.37 -6.27 1.45
CA GLU A 132 2.38 -7.20 0.32
C GLU A 132 2.63 -8.64 0.78
N GLN A 133 3.69 -8.88 1.55
CA GLN A 133 4.00 -10.21 2.06
C GLN A 133 2.86 -10.79 2.92
N LYS A 134 2.25 -9.92 3.77
CA LYS A 134 1.10 -10.32 4.59
C LYS A 134 -0.14 -10.63 3.77
N LEU A 135 -0.36 -9.92 2.66
CA LEU A 135 -1.46 -10.20 1.75
C LEU A 135 -1.23 -11.51 1.00
N ILE A 136 -0.02 -11.75 0.49
CA ILE A 136 0.33 -12.97 -0.26
C ILE A 136 0.00 -14.22 0.54
N TYR A 137 0.52 -14.35 1.78
CA TYR A 137 0.27 -15.57 2.53
C TYR A 137 -1.19 -15.74 2.97
N LYS A 138 -1.89 -14.63 3.28
CA LYS A 138 -3.31 -14.70 3.66
C LYS A 138 -4.23 -14.96 2.48
N ALA A 139 -3.92 -14.42 1.31
CA ALA A 139 -4.61 -14.75 0.08
C ALA A 139 -4.47 -16.24 -0.21
N LYS A 140 -3.25 -16.79 -0.12
CA LYS A 140 -3.01 -18.23 -0.28
C LYS A 140 -3.83 -19.07 0.70
N GLN A 141 -3.90 -18.67 2.00
CA GLN A 141 -4.75 -19.33 2.99
C GLN A 141 -6.24 -19.31 2.62
N ASN A 142 -6.69 -18.29 1.87
CA ASN A 142 -8.07 -18.15 1.39
C ASN A 142 -8.24 -18.68 -0.05
N GLN A 143 -7.34 -19.54 -0.53
CA GLN A 143 -7.38 -20.09 -1.91
C GLN A 143 -7.44 -18.98 -2.98
N SER A 144 -6.78 -17.87 -2.73
CA SER A 144 -6.71 -16.70 -3.60
C SER A 144 -5.25 -16.42 -4.00
N SER A 145 -5.05 -15.73 -5.09
CA SER A 145 -3.72 -15.44 -5.65
C SER A 145 -3.41 -13.96 -5.66
N VAL A 146 -2.13 -13.62 -5.66
CA VAL A 146 -1.64 -12.24 -5.75
C VAL A 146 -0.66 -12.15 -6.90
N ILE A 147 -0.88 -11.21 -7.82
CA ILE A 147 0.07 -10.88 -8.89
C ILE A 147 0.50 -9.43 -8.81
N LYS A 148 1.67 -9.13 -9.39
CA LYS A 148 2.19 -7.77 -9.53
C LYS A 148 2.22 -7.36 -10.99
N VAL A 149 1.88 -6.08 -11.24
CA VAL A 149 1.89 -5.48 -12.57
C VAL A 149 2.84 -4.28 -12.59
N ASP A 150 3.41 -4.00 -13.75
CA ASP A 150 4.25 -2.82 -13.95
C ASP A 150 3.41 -1.55 -13.71
N PRO A 151 3.82 -0.64 -12.80
CA PRO A 151 3.10 0.60 -12.51
C PRO A 151 3.17 1.63 -13.62
N ARG A 152 3.99 1.40 -14.65
CA ARG A 152 4.18 2.35 -15.75
C ARG A 152 2.89 2.53 -16.53
N TYR A 153 2.52 3.79 -16.72
CA TYR A 153 1.36 4.21 -17.53
C TYR A 153 -0.01 3.75 -17.03
N THR A 154 -0.14 2.99 -15.96
CA THR A 154 -1.44 2.53 -15.42
C THR A 154 -2.43 3.67 -15.19
N SER A 155 -1.95 4.84 -14.79
CA SER A 155 -2.80 6.03 -14.58
C SER A 155 -3.14 6.81 -15.85
N GLN A 156 -2.62 6.42 -17.00
CA GLN A 156 -2.76 7.12 -18.30
C GLN A 156 -3.43 6.23 -19.34
N CYS A 157 -3.46 4.93 -19.12
CA CYS A 157 -4.06 3.92 -19.98
C CYS A 157 -5.58 3.90 -19.82
N CYS A 158 -6.30 3.94 -20.93
CA CYS A 158 -7.75 3.78 -20.94
C CYS A 158 -8.14 2.31 -20.72
N PRO A 159 -8.94 1.99 -19.71
CA PRO A 159 -9.34 0.60 -19.46
C PRO A 159 -10.26 0.02 -20.54
N ALA A 160 -10.94 0.86 -21.33
CA ALA A 160 -11.86 0.41 -22.37
C ALA A 160 -11.16 0.14 -23.72
N CYS A 161 -10.20 0.99 -24.14
CA CYS A 161 -9.59 0.88 -25.46
C CYS A 161 -8.05 0.73 -25.42
N GLY A 162 -7.42 0.73 -24.25
CA GLY A 162 -5.96 0.59 -24.11
C GLY A 162 -5.16 1.84 -24.51
N HIS A 163 -5.80 2.89 -25.05
CA HIS A 163 -5.10 4.12 -25.44
C HIS A 163 -4.38 4.76 -24.26
N THR A 164 -3.08 5.00 -24.42
CA THR A 164 -2.22 5.49 -23.34
C THR A 164 -1.63 6.84 -23.69
N GLU A 165 -2.11 7.89 -23.03
CA GLU A 165 -1.64 9.26 -23.24
C GLU A 165 -1.68 10.08 -21.94
N LYS A 166 -0.70 11.00 -21.75
CA LYS A 166 -0.64 11.89 -20.58
C LYS A 166 -1.86 12.80 -20.45
N SER A 167 -2.41 13.21 -21.57
CA SER A 167 -3.58 14.09 -21.67
C SER A 167 -4.87 13.43 -21.20
N ASN A 168 -4.93 12.10 -21.15
CA ASN A 168 -6.07 11.34 -20.60
C ASN A 168 -6.35 11.67 -19.13
N ARG A 169 -5.33 12.11 -18.37
CA ARG A 169 -5.48 12.40 -16.94
C ARG A 169 -5.22 13.87 -16.60
N ASN A 170 -6.27 14.58 -16.19
CA ASN A 170 -6.13 15.90 -15.59
C ASN A 170 -5.80 15.77 -14.10
N LYS A 171 -4.52 16.04 -13.74
CA LYS A 171 -4.03 15.92 -12.35
C LYS A 171 -4.61 16.98 -11.40
N LYS A 172 -5.06 18.14 -11.92
CA LYS A 172 -5.58 19.23 -11.07
C LYS A 172 -6.97 18.92 -10.52
N ILE A 173 -7.81 18.29 -11.32
CA ILE A 173 -9.21 17.97 -10.97
C ILE A 173 -9.42 16.45 -10.78
N HIS A 174 -8.33 15.65 -10.81
CA HIS A 174 -8.35 14.20 -10.68
C HIS A 174 -9.32 13.48 -11.65
N LEU A 175 -9.53 14.05 -12.83
CA LEU A 175 -10.43 13.50 -13.85
C LEU A 175 -9.63 12.73 -14.90
N PHE A 176 -10.16 11.58 -15.31
CA PHE A 176 -9.69 10.79 -16.45
C PHE A 176 -10.71 10.93 -17.59
N THR A 177 -10.24 11.29 -18.79
CA THR A 177 -11.05 11.35 -20.01
C THR A 177 -10.22 10.80 -21.16
N CYS A 178 -10.62 9.69 -21.75
CA CYS A 178 -9.94 9.13 -22.90
C CYS A 178 -9.97 10.11 -24.07
N LYS A 179 -8.84 10.25 -24.77
CA LYS A 179 -8.68 11.15 -25.92
C LYS A 179 -8.74 10.41 -27.27
N ASN A 180 -8.97 9.09 -27.20
CA ASN A 180 -9.26 8.30 -28.39
C ASN A 180 -10.76 8.29 -28.66
#